data_b8c8bd410141533f6415ff92d5e67f42
#
_entry.id   b8c8bd410141533f6415ff92d5e67f42
#
_cell.length_a   1.000
_cell.length_b   1.000
_cell.length_c   1.000
_cell.angle_alpha   90.00
_cell.angle_beta   90.00
_cell.angle_gamma   90.00
#
_symmetry.space_group_name_H-M   'P 1'
#
loop_
_entity.id
_entity.type
_entity.pdbx_description
1 polymer ?
#
loop_
_entity_poly.entity_id
_entity_poly.type
_entity_poly.pdbx_seq_one_letter_code
_entity_poly.pdbx_strand_id
1 'polypeptide(L)'
;MDNKNKILLDNKFLIKSLIGKGATSRVFLVEDSEKKRIYAAKVLLEYSPQYFKLFNNEKEILNHLKEKNIPDIINIIESGEGPININKLTLNKQYIILDYAEKGDLSEYLFLPEKPLKEKHAKYFFFKILEGVQSIHNNKVCHRDLKTQNILLNKNFRPKISDFGFATYITNSKLKDILGTLRYCAPEILKKKSYDGIKVDIFSLGVILFDLVTGVSGGFKQAALEDPLYKFIIYRIYPSFWKRLTRVKDVSEEFKNLYVKMVSYSPEERPSIEDILNGEWLKEIKNISNDEIKIEELELEIYEDFLERENVINKMKNKKLNTETGNAPGGSSDTRSLDADERVFFSNDLIPKEIKKEKEMGYFIELNGDLNPVKFMNNLANKIASEINCQTDVSKKKLKIVVFFEEEEEEEEENNDEIKNNVEEEKNNEKKDKNEDNDEDEGNGDNDETINKKDTIIKIELFKSNNKNHLLRFLKKSGEMEDYYKNLKKIYAIVEKLV
;
A
#
# COMPACT_ATOMS: atom_id res chain seq x y z
N MET A 1 -5.44 -39.11 -3.18
CA MET A 1 -4.63 -37.92 -3.00
C MET A 1 -5.53 -36.80 -2.53
N ASP A 2 -5.25 -36.30 -1.37
CA ASP A 2 -6.18 -35.57 -0.48
C ASP A 2 -6.76 -34.28 -1.03
N ASN A 3 -8.09 -34.28 -1.17
CA ASN A 3 -8.90 -33.09 -1.52
C ASN A 3 -9.18 -32.15 -0.30
N LYS A 4 -8.48 -32.36 0.81
CA LYS A 4 -8.90 -31.81 2.11
C LYS A 4 -8.49 -30.37 2.40
N ASN A 5 -7.69 -29.68 1.55
CA ASN A 5 -7.14 -28.38 1.93
C ASN A 5 -6.96 -27.37 0.77
N LYS A 6 -7.80 -27.43 -0.26
CA LYS A 6 -7.73 -26.45 -1.35
C LYS A 6 -8.54 -25.21 -0.97
N ILE A 7 -7.88 -24.05 -0.86
CA ILE A 7 -8.55 -22.77 -0.63
C ILE A 7 -8.94 -22.21 -2.00
N LEU A 8 -10.25 -22.00 -2.20
CA LEU A 8 -10.79 -21.41 -3.40
C LEU A 8 -11.31 -20.00 -3.11
N LEU A 9 -11.04 -19.08 -4.02
CA LEU A 9 -11.68 -17.79 -4.12
C LEU A 9 -12.80 -17.90 -5.13
N ASP A 10 -14.02 -17.53 -4.72
CA ASP A 10 -15.24 -17.56 -5.53
C ASP A 10 -15.50 -18.94 -6.19
N ASN A 11 -15.17 -20.04 -5.49
CA ASN A 11 -15.27 -21.42 -5.96
C ASN A 11 -14.57 -21.71 -7.31
N LYS A 12 -13.85 -20.75 -7.86
CA LYS A 12 -13.25 -20.79 -9.20
C LYS A 12 -11.73 -20.75 -9.15
N PHE A 13 -11.14 -19.85 -8.35
CA PHE A 13 -9.70 -19.61 -8.33
C PHE A 13 -9.03 -20.33 -7.16
N LEU A 14 -8.20 -21.32 -7.47
CA LEU A 14 -7.40 -22.04 -6.47
C LEU A 14 -6.24 -21.13 -6.01
N ILE A 15 -6.24 -20.76 -4.74
CA ILE A 15 -5.16 -19.98 -4.13
C ILE A 15 -3.93 -20.88 -3.97
N LYS A 16 -2.79 -20.43 -4.53
CA LYS A 16 -1.49 -21.14 -4.49
C LYS A 16 -0.58 -20.55 -3.41
N SER A 17 -0.39 -19.23 -3.42
CA SER A 17 0.50 -18.54 -2.48
C SER A 17 0.11 -17.06 -2.34
N LEU A 18 0.55 -16.44 -1.26
CA LEU A 18 0.53 -14.99 -1.09
C LEU A 18 1.75 -14.41 -1.79
N ILE A 19 1.56 -13.46 -2.71
CA ILE A 19 2.64 -12.83 -3.48
C ILE A 19 2.78 -11.33 -3.23
N GLY A 20 1.81 -10.70 -2.53
CA GLY A 20 1.89 -9.28 -2.20
C GLY A 20 1.04 -8.90 -1.00
N LYS A 21 1.56 -7.97 -0.19
CA LYS A 21 0.88 -7.41 0.99
C LYS A 21 0.74 -5.91 0.82
N GLY A 22 -0.45 -5.41 0.56
CA GLY A 22 -0.77 -3.98 0.60
C GLY A 22 -1.40 -3.59 1.93
N ALA A 23 -1.55 -2.29 2.18
CA ALA A 23 -2.18 -1.77 3.38
C ALA A 23 -3.64 -2.26 3.51
N THR A 24 -4.36 -2.35 2.39
CA THR A 24 -5.80 -2.59 2.34
C THR A 24 -6.18 -3.90 1.67
N SER A 25 -5.23 -4.55 1.00
CA SER A 25 -5.46 -5.75 0.19
C SER A 25 -4.30 -6.74 0.30
N ARG A 26 -4.58 -7.96 -0.12
CA ARG A 26 -3.56 -9.01 -0.34
C ARG A 26 -3.61 -9.44 -1.78
N VAL A 27 -2.45 -9.75 -2.33
CA VAL A 27 -2.33 -10.28 -3.69
C VAL A 27 -1.91 -11.74 -3.61
N PHE A 28 -2.72 -12.62 -4.17
CA PHE A 28 -2.48 -14.05 -4.20
C PHE A 28 -2.17 -14.52 -5.60
N LEU A 29 -1.25 -15.47 -5.71
CA LEU A 29 -1.12 -16.29 -6.90
C LEU A 29 -2.29 -17.27 -6.93
N VAL A 30 -3.06 -17.27 -8.01
CA VAL A 30 -4.21 -18.15 -8.16
C VAL A 30 -4.19 -18.89 -9.50
N GLU A 31 -4.79 -20.07 -9.50
CA GLU A 31 -5.02 -20.85 -10.72
C GLU A 31 -6.52 -20.94 -10.99
N ASP A 32 -6.94 -20.55 -12.18
CA ASP A 32 -8.30 -20.79 -12.65
C ASP A 32 -8.53 -22.30 -12.75
N SER A 33 -9.51 -22.82 -12.01
CA SER A 33 -9.76 -24.26 -11.88
C SER A 33 -10.16 -24.92 -13.19
N GLU A 34 -10.77 -24.16 -14.12
CA GLU A 34 -11.23 -24.65 -15.43
C GLU A 34 -10.14 -24.46 -16.49
N LYS A 35 -9.64 -23.24 -16.65
CA LYS A 35 -8.69 -22.87 -17.71
C LYS A 35 -7.26 -23.28 -17.43
N LYS A 36 -6.94 -23.65 -16.17
CA LYS A 36 -5.57 -23.99 -15.72
C LYS A 36 -4.54 -22.88 -15.96
N ARG A 37 -4.99 -21.64 -16.02
CA ARG A 37 -4.14 -20.46 -16.17
C ARG A 37 -3.86 -19.84 -14.81
N ILE A 38 -2.67 -19.26 -14.69
CA ILE A 38 -2.19 -18.59 -13.48
C ILE A 38 -2.45 -17.10 -13.60
N TYR A 39 -2.94 -16.50 -12.50
CA TYR A 39 -3.28 -15.09 -12.38
C TYR A 39 -2.85 -14.54 -11.02
N ALA A 40 -2.89 -13.23 -10.88
CA ALA A 40 -2.79 -12.55 -9.59
C ALA A 40 -4.18 -12.12 -9.12
N ALA A 41 -4.58 -12.49 -7.91
CA ALA A 41 -5.84 -12.08 -7.31
C ALA A 41 -5.59 -11.03 -6.23
N LYS A 42 -5.96 -9.78 -6.47
CA LYS A 42 -5.96 -8.71 -5.47
C LYS A 42 -7.28 -8.78 -4.70
N VAL A 43 -7.21 -9.10 -3.42
CA VAL A 43 -8.38 -9.33 -2.55
C VAL A 43 -8.45 -8.22 -1.51
N LEU A 44 -9.59 -7.54 -1.43
CA LEU A 44 -9.84 -6.50 -0.43
C LEU A 44 -10.04 -7.14 0.94
N LEU A 45 -9.19 -6.76 1.92
CA LEU A 45 -9.28 -7.29 3.28
C LEU A 45 -10.23 -6.50 4.17
N GLU A 46 -10.14 -5.19 4.10
CA GLU A 46 -10.82 -4.28 4.99
C GLU A 46 -11.89 -3.48 4.25
N TYR A 47 -13.10 -3.45 4.81
CA TYR A 47 -14.22 -2.67 4.30
C TYR A 47 -14.34 -1.33 5.03
N SER A 48 -13.30 -0.47 4.97
CA SER A 48 -13.56 0.93 5.24
C SER A 48 -14.14 1.60 3.99
N PRO A 49 -15.04 2.58 4.10
CA PRO A 49 -15.59 3.28 2.94
C PRO A 49 -14.50 3.86 2.03
N GLN A 50 -13.40 4.33 2.61
CA GLN A 50 -12.26 4.89 1.90
C GLN A 50 -11.54 3.81 1.08
N TYR A 51 -11.25 2.65 1.66
CA TYR A 51 -10.55 1.56 0.98
C TYR A 51 -11.42 0.91 -0.10
N PHE A 52 -12.70 0.76 0.20
CA PHE A 52 -13.68 0.31 -0.76
C PHE A 52 -13.76 1.23 -1.98
N LYS A 53 -13.75 2.56 -1.75
CA LYS A 53 -13.73 3.55 -2.83
C LYS A 53 -12.48 3.42 -3.70
N LEU A 54 -11.29 3.30 -3.08
CA LEU A 54 -10.03 3.13 -3.82
C LEU A 54 -10.00 1.83 -4.63
N PHE A 55 -10.48 0.73 -4.04
CA PHE A 55 -10.55 -0.57 -4.72
C PHE A 55 -11.50 -0.56 -5.93
N ASN A 56 -12.68 0.06 -5.78
CA ASN A 56 -13.62 0.21 -6.88
C ASN A 56 -13.12 1.17 -7.96
N ASN A 57 -12.44 2.24 -7.57
CA ASN A 57 -11.79 3.16 -8.50
C ASN A 57 -10.72 2.43 -9.34
N GLU A 58 -9.87 1.63 -8.70
CA GLU A 58 -8.88 0.80 -9.41
C GLU A 58 -9.54 -0.14 -10.41
N LYS A 59 -10.60 -0.83 -10.00
CA LYS A 59 -11.39 -1.71 -10.87
C LYS A 59 -11.98 -0.97 -12.07
N GLU A 60 -12.54 0.20 -11.85
CA GLU A 60 -13.13 1.04 -12.91
C GLU A 60 -12.07 1.50 -13.92
N ILE A 61 -10.97 2.06 -13.44
CA ILE A 61 -9.84 2.52 -14.27
C ILE A 61 -9.26 1.37 -15.09
N LEU A 62 -9.01 0.22 -14.46
CA LEU A 62 -8.45 -0.94 -15.17
C LEU A 62 -9.40 -1.48 -16.25
N ASN A 63 -10.72 -1.50 -16.01
CA ASN A 63 -11.69 -1.89 -17.03
C ASN A 63 -11.71 -0.89 -18.19
N HIS A 64 -11.66 0.41 -17.91
CA HIS A 64 -11.57 1.45 -18.94
C HIS A 64 -10.31 1.29 -19.81
N LEU A 65 -9.14 1.05 -19.20
CA LEU A 65 -7.88 0.87 -19.90
C LEU A 65 -7.80 -0.47 -20.66
N LYS A 66 -8.45 -1.54 -20.16
CA LYS A 66 -8.56 -2.83 -20.84
C LYS A 66 -9.22 -2.70 -22.21
N GLU A 67 -10.30 -1.91 -22.33
CA GLU A 67 -10.98 -1.65 -23.59
C GLU A 67 -10.07 -0.99 -24.64
N LYS A 68 -9.00 -0.34 -24.21
CA LYS A 68 -8.01 0.33 -25.07
C LYS A 68 -6.86 -0.56 -25.47
N ASN A 69 -6.80 -1.79 -24.95
CA ASN A 69 -5.79 -2.80 -25.28
C ASN A 69 -4.35 -2.28 -25.17
N ILE A 70 -4.02 -1.62 -24.04
CA ILE A 70 -2.70 -1.05 -23.79
C ILE A 70 -1.73 -2.19 -23.41
N PRO A 71 -0.63 -2.41 -24.16
CA PRO A 71 0.23 -3.57 -23.93
C PRO A 71 1.12 -3.44 -22.68
N ASP A 72 1.44 -2.22 -22.23
CA ASP A 72 2.46 -1.96 -21.20
C ASP A 72 1.89 -1.77 -19.80
N ILE A 73 0.65 -2.20 -19.56
CA ILE A 73 0.00 -2.25 -18.24
C ILE A 73 -0.34 -3.67 -17.84
N ILE A 74 -0.58 -3.89 -16.56
CA ILE A 74 -1.21 -5.10 -16.03
C ILE A 74 -2.70 -5.05 -16.37
N ASN A 75 -3.21 -6.06 -17.08
CA ASN A 75 -4.61 -6.11 -17.47
C ASN A 75 -5.48 -6.73 -16.38
N ILE A 76 -6.69 -6.20 -16.23
CA ILE A 76 -7.74 -6.86 -15.47
C ILE A 76 -8.37 -7.98 -16.32
N ILE A 77 -8.47 -9.16 -15.76
CA ILE A 77 -9.12 -10.33 -16.38
C ILE A 77 -10.61 -10.28 -16.06
N GLU A 78 -10.91 -10.29 -14.75
CA GLU A 78 -12.27 -10.16 -14.22
C GLU A 78 -12.23 -9.58 -12.80
N SER A 79 -13.38 -9.23 -12.27
CA SER A 79 -13.54 -8.81 -10.88
C SER A 79 -14.89 -9.27 -10.35
N GLY A 80 -14.98 -9.49 -9.05
CA GLY A 80 -16.19 -9.99 -8.44
C GLY A 80 -16.22 -9.83 -6.93
N GLU A 81 -17.25 -10.42 -6.35
CA GLU A 81 -17.38 -10.65 -4.93
C GLU A 81 -17.79 -12.10 -4.72
N GLY A 82 -16.99 -12.86 -3.97
CA GLY A 82 -17.24 -14.27 -3.79
C GLY A 82 -16.64 -14.83 -2.50
N PRO A 83 -17.00 -16.08 -2.16
CA PRO A 83 -16.55 -16.75 -0.97
C PRO A 83 -15.08 -17.15 -1.06
N ILE A 84 -14.37 -16.96 0.07
CA ILE A 84 -13.10 -17.62 0.35
C ILE A 84 -13.35 -18.57 1.52
N ASN A 85 -13.09 -19.86 1.32
CA ASN A 85 -13.26 -20.87 2.34
C ASN A 85 -11.92 -21.15 3.02
N ILE A 86 -11.76 -20.70 4.27
CA ILE A 86 -10.55 -20.91 5.06
C ILE A 86 -10.93 -21.68 6.32
N ASN A 87 -10.39 -22.90 6.46
CA ASN A 87 -10.76 -23.83 7.52
C ASN A 87 -12.28 -24.08 7.54
N LYS A 88 -12.99 -23.60 8.55
CA LYS A 88 -14.46 -23.71 8.68
C LYS A 88 -15.17 -22.36 8.45
N LEU A 89 -14.43 -21.31 8.04
CA LEU A 89 -14.96 -19.97 7.81
C LEU A 89 -15.13 -19.70 6.33
N THR A 90 -16.31 -19.21 5.94
CA THR A 90 -16.60 -18.68 4.61
C THR A 90 -16.70 -17.17 4.69
N LEU A 91 -15.80 -16.46 4.01
CA LEU A 91 -15.77 -15.01 3.96
C LEU A 91 -16.06 -14.55 2.53
N ASN A 92 -17.06 -13.70 2.32
CA ASN A 92 -17.23 -13.04 1.04
C ASN A 92 -16.28 -11.87 0.93
N LYS A 93 -15.47 -11.84 -0.12
CA LYS A 93 -14.48 -10.79 -0.36
C LYS A 93 -14.60 -10.26 -1.79
N GLN A 94 -14.42 -8.95 -1.92
CA GLN A 94 -14.21 -8.37 -3.25
C GLN A 94 -12.82 -8.68 -3.75
N TYR A 95 -12.72 -8.99 -5.05
CA TYR A 95 -11.47 -9.32 -5.69
C TYR A 95 -11.36 -8.73 -7.09
N ILE A 96 -10.12 -8.56 -7.53
CA ILE A 96 -9.74 -8.23 -8.91
C ILE A 96 -8.75 -9.30 -9.36
N ILE A 97 -9.03 -9.98 -10.47
CA ILE A 97 -8.11 -10.90 -11.10
C ILE A 97 -7.33 -10.14 -12.18
N LEU A 98 -6.02 -10.22 -12.08
CA LEU A 98 -5.06 -9.50 -12.90
C LEU A 98 -4.13 -10.48 -13.63
N ASP A 99 -3.53 -10.04 -14.73
CA ASP A 99 -2.39 -10.75 -15.31
C ASP A 99 -1.32 -10.96 -14.24
N TYR A 100 -0.73 -12.15 -14.24
CA TYR A 100 0.39 -12.45 -13.35
C TYR A 100 1.71 -12.03 -14.01
N ALA A 101 2.47 -11.20 -13.30
CA ALA A 101 3.82 -10.81 -13.70
C ALA A 101 4.84 -11.71 -12.98
N GLU A 102 5.38 -12.68 -13.71
CA GLU A 102 6.12 -13.81 -13.16
C GLU A 102 7.45 -13.43 -12.49
N LYS A 103 8.00 -12.28 -12.87
CA LYS A 103 9.32 -11.82 -12.43
C LYS A 103 9.28 -10.80 -11.28
N GLY A 104 8.07 -10.50 -10.74
CA GLY A 104 7.92 -9.56 -9.62
C GLY A 104 8.13 -8.11 -10.03
N ASP A 105 8.53 -7.26 -9.10
CA ASP A 105 8.70 -5.84 -9.36
C ASP A 105 10.14 -5.47 -9.75
N LEU A 106 10.23 -4.39 -10.53
CA LEU A 106 11.50 -3.90 -11.09
C LEU A 106 12.51 -3.49 -10.01
N SER A 107 12.05 -3.01 -8.84
CA SER A 107 12.94 -2.54 -7.78
C SER A 107 13.85 -3.63 -7.22
N GLU A 108 13.43 -4.90 -7.23
CA GLU A 108 14.26 -6.02 -6.80
C GLU A 108 15.52 -6.20 -7.67
N TYR A 109 15.44 -5.80 -8.95
CA TYR A 109 16.52 -5.96 -9.91
C TYR A 109 17.45 -4.73 -10.00
N LEU A 110 16.99 -3.56 -9.53
CA LEU A 110 17.76 -2.31 -9.65
C LEU A 110 18.81 -2.14 -8.55
N PHE A 111 18.43 -2.45 -7.32
CA PHE A 111 19.23 -2.10 -6.14
C PHE A 111 20.19 -3.23 -5.70
N LEU A 112 20.74 -3.95 -6.66
CA LEU A 112 21.74 -4.99 -6.40
C LEU A 112 23.11 -4.35 -6.13
N PRO A 113 23.84 -4.78 -5.07
CA PRO A 113 25.17 -4.27 -4.78
C PRO A 113 26.10 -4.44 -5.98
N GLU A 114 26.84 -3.38 -6.31
CA GLU A 114 27.88 -3.37 -7.34
C GLU A 114 27.46 -3.81 -8.75
N LYS A 115 26.13 -3.90 -9.00
CA LYS A 115 25.58 -4.28 -10.31
C LYS A 115 24.52 -3.27 -10.80
N PRO A 116 24.88 -1.99 -11.11
CA PRO A 116 23.95 -1.06 -11.75
C PRO A 116 23.51 -1.59 -13.12
N LEU A 117 22.40 -1.09 -13.67
CA LEU A 117 22.03 -1.38 -15.05
C LEU A 117 23.03 -0.71 -16.02
N LYS A 118 23.29 -1.37 -17.16
CA LYS A 118 23.89 -0.68 -18.29
C LYS A 118 22.96 0.46 -18.73
N GLU A 119 23.49 1.63 -19.08
CA GLU A 119 22.67 2.78 -19.47
C GLU A 119 21.75 2.46 -20.65
N LYS A 120 22.20 1.61 -21.60
CA LYS A 120 21.39 1.12 -22.72
C LYS A 120 20.15 0.34 -22.24
N HIS A 121 20.29 -0.51 -21.22
CA HIS A 121 19.16 -1.23 -20.61
C HIS A 121 18.22 -0.27 -19.86
N ALA A 122 18.79 0.69 -19.10
CA ALA A 122 17.99 1.71 -18.44
C ALA A 122 17.17 2.55 -19.44
N LYS A 123 17.74 2.91 -20.60
CA LYS A 123 17.04 3.58 -21.70
C LYS A 123 15.87 2.75 -22.22
N TYR A 124 16.06 1.42 -22.42
CA TYR A 124 14.99 0.54 -22.87
C TYR A 124 13.83 0.47 -21.88
N PHE A 125 14.13 0.21 -20.59
CA PHE A 125 13.07 0.16 -19.58
C PHE A 125 12.33 1.49 -19.47
N PHE A 126 13.07 2.59 -19.44
CA PHE A 126 12.47 3.90 -19.33
C PHE A 126 11.61 4.25 -20.55
N PHE A 127 12.07 3.90 -21.75
CA PHE A 127 11.32 4.07 -22.99
C PHE A 127 9.99 3.31 -22.96
N LYS A 128 10.00 2.03 -22.55
CA LYS A 128 8.78 1.22 -22.44
C LYS A 128 7.82 1.74 -21.36
N ILE A 129 8.34 2.19 -20.23
CA ILE A 129 7.52 2.82 -19.16
C ILE A 129 6.88 4.11 -19.68
N LEU A 130 7.62 4.94 -20.42
CA LEU A 130 7.08 6.16 -21.02
C LEU A 130 5.97 5.87 -22.04
N GLU A 131 6.13 4.87 -22.91
CA GLU A 131 5.09 4.44 -23.87
C GLU A 131 3.81 4.03 -23.13
N GLY A 132 3.94 3.25 -22.05
CA GLY A 132 2.82 2.85 -21.22
C GLY A 132 2.14 4.05 -20.54
N VAL A 133 2.90 4.96 -19.91
CA VAL A 133 2.32 6.15 -19.25
C VAL A 133 1.72 7.11 -20.27
N GLN A 134 2.33 7.28 -21.45
CA GLN A 134 1.74 8.08 -22.52
C GLN A 134 0.38 7.53 -22.96
N SER A 135 0.30 6.19 -23.10
CA SER A 135 -0.95 5.52 -23.46
C SER A 135 -2.04 5.73 -22.38
N ILE A 136 -1.67 5.68 -21.10
CA ILE A 136 -2.58 5.96 -19.98
C ILE A 136 -3.07 7.41 -20.03
N HIS A 137 -2.16 8.39 -20.23
CA HIS A 137 -2.48 9.83 -20.30
C HIS A 137 -3.36 10.14 -21.53
N ASN A 138 -3.09 9.51 -22.69
CA ASN A 138 -3.90 9.67 -23.90
C ASN A 138 -5.33 9.17 -23.69
N ASN A 139 -5.52 8.16 -22.83
CA ASN A 139 -6.82 7.67 -22.40
C ASN A 139 -7.39 8.43 -21.19
N LYS A 140 -6.89 9.66 -20.95
CA LYS A 140 -7.39 10.59 -19.94
C LYS A 140 -7.31 10.07 -18.50
N VAL A 141 -6.31 9.26 -18.19
CA VAL A 141 -6.01 8.77 -16.85
C VAL A 141 -4.62 9.23 -16.43
N CYS A 142 -4.44 9.65 -15.17
CA CYS A 142 -3.14 9.83 -14.53
C CYS A 142 -2.98 8.84 -13.38
N HIS A 143 -1.76 8.35 -13.16
CA HIS A 143 -1.48 7.23 -12.25
C HIS A 143 -1.32 7.66 -10.78
N ARG A 144 -0.56 8.72 -10.52
CA ARG A 144 -0.32 9.36 -9.21
C ARG A 144 0.48 8.55 -8.16
N ASP A 145 0.89 7.31 -8.45
CA ASP A 145 1.79 6.52 -7.59
C ASP A 145 2.80 5.72 -8.43
N LEU A 146 3.36 6.35 -9.46
CA LEU A 146 4.43 5.74 -10.26
C LEU A 146 5.69 5.60 -9.38
N LYS A 147 6.19 4.36 -9.29
CA LYS A 147 7.40 3.98 -8.56
C LYS A 147 7.92 2.64 -9.08
N THR A 148 9.16 2.32 -8.81
CA THR A 148 9.78 1.08 -9.31
C THR A 148 9.10 -0.19 -8.81
N GLN A 149 8.45 -0.16 -7.61
CA GLN A 149 7.63 -1.26 -7.08
C GLN A 149 6.32 -1.47 -7.85
N ASN A 150 5.80 -0.43 -8.51
CA ASN A 150 4.58 -0.51 -9.33
C ASN A 150 4.87 -0.77 -10.82
N ILE A 151 6.13 -1.04 -11.16
CA ILE A 151 6.55 -1.56 -12.48
C ILE A 151 6.87 -3.04 -12.30
N LEU A 152 5.94 -3.88 -12.73
CA LEU A 152 6.10 -5.33 -12.68
C LEU A 152 6.77 -5.86 -13.95
N LEU A 153 7.40 -7.02 -13.85
CA LEU A 153 8.09 -7.67 -14.97
C LEU A 153 7.39 -8.97 -15.34
N ASN A 154 7.03 -9.12 -16.61
CA ASN A 154 6.47 -10.37 -17.11
C ASN A 154 7.58 -11.44 -17.26
N LYS A 155 7.23 -12.66 -17.69
CA LYS A 155 8.16 -13.79 -17.89
C LYS A 155 9.39 -13.48 -18.76
N ASN A 156 9.28 -12.49 -19.66
CA ASN A 156 10.34 -12.05 -20.55
C ASN A 156 11.05 -10.76 -20.05
N PHE A 157 10.87 -10.40 -18.77
CA PHE A 157 11.36 -9.16 -18.14
C PHE A 157 10.88 -7.86 -18.81
N ARG A 158 9.81 -7.88 -19.60
CA ARG A 158 9.21 -6.66 -20.13
C ARG A 158 8.41 -5.94 -19.04
N PRO A 159 8.57 -4.62 -18.88
CA PRO A 159 7.90 -3.86 -17.83
C PRO A 159 6.39 -3.74 -18.09
N LYS A 160 5.62 -3.75 -17.01
CA LYS A 160 4.17 -3.57 -16.98
C LYS A 160 3.80 -2.64 -15.83
N ILE A 161 3.12 -1.54 -16.11
CA ILE A 161 2.64 -0.60 -15.10
C ILE A 161 1.49 -1.25 -14.34
N SER A 162 1.51 -1.17 -13.02
CA SER A 162 0.54 -1.81 -12.12
C SER A 162 0.11 -0.87 -11.00
N ASP A 163 -0.90 -1.31 -10.22
CA ASP A 163 -1.44 -0.63 -9.02
C ASP A 163 -2.06 0.74 -9.32
N PHE A 164 -3.24 0.72 -9.91
CA PHE A 164 -4.04 1.90 -10.25
C PHE A 164 -4.93 2.40 -9.09
N GLY A 165 -4.64 2.00 -7.84
CA GLY A 165 -5.43 2.37 -6.67
C GLY A 165 -5.57 3.88 -6.46
N PHE A 166 -4.56 4.66 -6.82
CA PHE A 166 -4.56 6.12 -6.76
C PHE A 166 -4.82 6.80 -8.10
N ALA A 167 -4.98 6.04 -9.19
CA ALA A 167 -5.22 6.61 -10.50
C ALA A 167 -6.55 7.39 -10.54
N THR A 168 -6.66 8.36 -11.44
CA THR A 168 -7.89 9.14 -11.63
C THR A 168 -8.00 9.66 -13.05
N TYR A 169 -9.21 10.01 -13.46
CA TYR A 169 -9.44 10.65 -14.76
C TYR A 169 -8.87 12.06 -14.79
N ILE A 170 -8.22 12.41 -15.90
CA ILE A 170 -7.73 13.76 -16.19
C ILE A 170 -8.93 14.62 -16.58
N THR A 171 -9.18 15.66 -15.83
CA THR A 171 -10.23 16.65 -16.07
C THR A 171 -9.62 18.04 -16.20
N ASN A 172 -10.43 19.03 -16.58
CA ASN A 172 -10.01 20.43 -16.58
C ASN A 172 -9.76 20.99 -15.16
N SER A 173 -10.20 20.28 -14.12
CA SER A 173 -10.01 20.67 -12.74
C SER A 173 -8.68 20.15 -12.18
N LYS A 174 -7.97 20.99 -11.44
CA LYS A 174 -6.76 20.56 -10.72
C LYS A 174 -7.12 19.66 -9.53
N LEU A 175 -6.30 18.66 -9.30
CA LEU A 175 -6.41 17.69 -8.21
C LEU A 175 -5.95 18.31 -6.88
N LYS A 176 -6.44 17.79 -5.74
CA LYS A 176 -6.10 18.30 -4.40
C LYS A 176 -5.74 17.19 -3.41
N ASP A 177 -5.93 15.93 -3.81
CA ASP A 177 -5.66 14.79 -2.92
C ASP A 177 -4.17 14.69 -2.60
N ILE A 178 -3.84 14.39 -1.34
CA ILE A 178 -2.46 14.14 -0.93
C ILE A 178 -2.27 12.62 -0.96
N LEU A 179 -1.71 12.12 -2.05
CA LEU A 179 -1.57 10.70 -2.34
C LEU A 179 -0.19 10.41 -2.90
N GLY A 180 0.23 9.14 -2.82
CA GLY A 180 1.47 8.66 -3.40
C GLY A 180 2.55 8.32 -2.38
N THR A 181 3.66 7.81 -2.86
CA THR A 181 4.81 7.40 -2.06
C THR A 181 5.78 8.57 -1.90
N LEU A 182 6.08 8.99 -0.66
CA LEU A 182 6.79 10.24 -0.30
C LEU A 182 7.98 10.61 -1.21
N ARG A 183 8.86 9.65 -1.52
CA ARG A 183 10.05 9.88 -2.36
C ARG A 183 9.70 10.25 -3.79
N TYR A 184 8.61 9.69 -4.34
CA TYR A 184 8.15 9.91 -5.72
C TYR A 184 7.16 11.07 -5.82
N CYS A 185 6.72 11.63 -4.67
CA CYS A 185 5.78 12.74 -4.64
C CYS A 185 6.41 14.05 -5.11
N ALA A 186 5.73 14.72 -6.02
CA ALA A 186 6.10 16.05 -6.49
C ALA A 186 5.95 17.12 -5.39
N PRO A 187 6.73 18.23 -5.44
CA PRO A 187 6.71 19.28 -4.39
C PRO A 187 5.33 19.89 -4.17
N GLU A 188 4.51 20.05 -5.20
CA GLU A 188 3.17 20.60 -5.12
C GLU A 188 2.20 19.72 -4.31
N ILE A 189 2.36 18.38 -4.36
CA ILE A 189 1.60 17.45 -3.52
C ILE A 189 1.99 17.62 -2.05
N LEU A 190 3.30 17.62 -1.76
CA LEU A 190 3.82 17.80 -0.40
C LEU A 190 3.40 19.12 0.22
N LYS A 191 3.26 20.16 -0.60
CA LYS A 191 2.77 21.50 -0.19
C LYS A 191 1.26 21.64 -0.10
N LYS A 192 0.52 20.54 -0.29
CA LYS A 192 -0.95 20.52 -0.27
C LYS A 192 -1.58 21.53 -1.25
N LYS A 193 -0.90 21.82 -2.36
CA LYS A 193 -1.41 22.68 -3.42
C LYS A 193 -2.26 21.88 -4.41
N SER A 194 -3.12 22.59 -5.14
CA SER A 194 -3.79 21.98 -6.31
C SER A 194 -2.77 21.69 -7.42
N TYR A 195 -2.88 20.54 -8.07
CA TYR A 195 -1.87 20.06 -9.01
C TYR A 195 -2.46 19.44 -10.29
N ASP A 196 -1.61 19.33 -11.30
CA ASP A 196 -1.86 18.63 -12.55
C ASP A 196 -1.36 17.18 -12.43
N GLY A 197 -2.26 16.19 -12.68
CA GLY A 197 -1.94 14.77 -12.58
C GLY A 197 -0.85 14.32 -13.56
N ILE A 198 -0.81 14.89 -14.77
CA ILE A 198 0.23 14.60 -15.77
C ILE A 198 1.59 15.07 -15.25
N LYS A 199 1.67 16.29 -14.72
CA LYS A 199 2.93 16.88 -14.25
C LYS A 199 3.50 16.16 -13.02
N VAL A 200 2.65 15.62 -12.14
CA VAL A 200 3.14 14.82 -11.00
C VAL A 200 3.61 13.43 -11.44
N ASP A 201 2.97 12.82 -12.44
CA ASP A 201 3.46 11.57 -13.04
C ASP A 201 4.83 11.76 -13.71
N ILE A 202 5.06 12.89 -14.41
CA ILE A 202 6.37 13.24 -14.98
C ILE A 202 7.45 13.36 -13.89
N PHE A 203 7.12 13.97 -12.75
CA PHE A 203 8.04 14.05 -11.62
C PHE A 203 8.42 12.65 -11.11
N SER A 204 7.43 11.79 -10.89
CA SER A 204 7.64 10.42 -10.44
C SER A 204 8.48 9.60 -11.43
N LEU A 205 8.23 9.79 -12.74
CA LEU A 205 9.06 9.21 -13.81
C LEU A 205 10.52 9.69 -13.74
N GLY A 206 10.76 10.95 -13.37
CA GLY A 206 12.12 11.46 -13.15
C GLY A 206 12.83 10.72 -12.02
N VAL A 207 12.14 10.40 -10.92
CA VAL A 207 12.70 9.59 -9.83
C VAL A 207 12.97 8.16 -10.29
N ILE A 208 12.06 7.54 -11.06
CA ILE A 208 12.25 6.21 -11.66
C ILE A 208 13.45 6.21 -12.61
N LEU A 209 13.61 7.25 -13.43
CA LEU A 209 14.76 7.42 -14.33
C LEU A 209 16.09 7.39 -13.55
N PHE A 210 16.13 8.10 -12.41
CA PHE A 210 17.31 8.10 -11.54
C PHE A 210 17.61 6.71 -11.00
N ASP A 211 16.58 6.01 -10.47
CA ASP A 211 16.72 4.65 -9.93
C ASP A 211 17.25 3.68 -10.99
N LEU A 212 16.73 3.75 -12.23
CA LEU A 212 17.14 2.91 -13.36
C LEU A 212 18.62 3.10 -13.75
N VAL A 213 19.05 4.36 -13.89
CA VAL A 213 20.40 4.67 -14.40
C VAL A 213 21.45 4.49 -13.33
N THR A 214 21.14 4.80 -12.07
CA THR A 214 22.17 4.85 -11.02
C THR A 214 22.23 3.60 -10.15
N GLY A 215 21.17 2.80 -10.12
CA GLY A 215 21.02 1.69 -9.17
C GLY A 215 21.01 2.14 -7.70
N VAL A 216 20.82 3.43 -7.45
CA VAL A 216 20.75 4.03 -6.12
C VAL A 216 19.35 4.59 -5.93
N SER A 217 18.70 4.22 -4.84
CA SER A 217 17.34 4.64 -4.58
C SER A 217 17.23 6.16 -4.38
N GLY A 218 16.67 6.84 -5.37
CA GLY A 218 16.33 8.26 -5.46
C GLY A 218 17.42 9.24 -5.06
N GLY A 219 17.72 10.25 -5.83
CA GLY A 219 18.73 11.28 -5.54
C GLY A 219 18.43 12.14 -4.30
N PHE A 220 17.25 11.99 -3.66
CA PHE A 220 16.78 12.71 -2.47
C PHE A 220 15.73 11.87 -1.72
N LYS A 221 15.40 12.24 -0.49
CA LYS A 221 14.35 11.55 0.31
C LYS A 221 12.95 12.10 0.05
N GLN A 222 12.85 13.42 -0.13
CA GLN A 222 11.60 14.12 -0.40
C GLN A 222 11.84 15.39 -1.21
N ALA A 223 10.87 15.80 -2.02
CA ALA A 223 10.97 17.00 -2.86
C ALA A 223 10.64 18.29 -2.08
N ALA A 224 11.43 18.59 -1.05
CA ALA A 224 11.22 19.74 -0.16
C ALA A 224 12.52 20.50 0.06
N LEU A 225 12.39 21.77 0.53
CA LEU A 225 13.54 22.64 0.78
C LEU A 225 14.46 22.10 1.91
N GLU A 226 13.86 21.40 2.86
CA GLU A 226 14.53 20.79 4.01
C GLU A 226 15.38 19.59 3.61
N ASP A 227 15.11 18.99 2.44
CA ASP A 227 15.93 17.89 1.94
C ASP A 227 17.33 18.38 1.57
N PRO A 228 18.40 17.75 2.10
CA PRO A 228 19.77 18.23 1.91
C PRO A 228 20.28 18.14 0.47
N LEU A 229 19.61 17.35 -0.40
CA LEU A 229 19.95 17.20 -1.81
C LEU A 229 18.96 17.93 -2.71
N TYR A 230 17.64 17.80 -2.48
CA TYR A 230 16.65 18.40 -3.36
C TYR A 230 16.70 19.94 -3.36
N LYS A 231 17.15 20.58 -2.26
CA LYS A 231 17.40 22.02 -2.25
C LYS A 231 18.31 22.53 -3.38
N PHE A 232 19.26 21.71 -3.85
CA PHE A 232 20.13 22.09 -4.98
C PHE A 232 19.37 22.09 -6.32
N ILE A 233 18.33 21.26 -6.45
CA ILE A 233 17.41 21.29 -7.59
C ILE A 233 16.56 22.59 -7.52
N ILE A 234 16.02 22.93 -6.33
CA ILE A 234 15.24 24.16 -6.13
C ILE A 234 16.06 25.40 -6.51
N TYR A 235 17.31 25.47 -6.05
CA TYR A 235 18.20 26.60 -6.30
C TYR A 235 18.95 26.51 -7.64
N ARG A 236 18.71 25.47 -8.43
CA ARG A 236 19.37 25.21 -9.74
C ARG A 236 20.90 25.11 -9.63
N ILE A 237 21.43 24.67 -8.48
CA ILE A 237 22.86 24.46 -8.24
C ILE A 237 23.22 22.99 -8.57
N TYR A 238 22.93 22.57 -9.82
CA TYR A 238 23.06 21.20 -10.29
C TYR A 238 24.46 20.59 -10.11
N PRO A 239 25.60 21.31 -10.35
CA PRO A 239 26.93 20.76 -10.09
C PRO A 239 27.11 20.31 -8.63
N SER A 240 26.55 21.08 -7.67
CA SER A 240 26.62 20.71 -6.24
C SER A 240 25.72 19.52 -5.90
N PHE A 241 24.57 19.34 -6.59
CA PHE A 241 23.73 18.18 -6.47
C PHE A 241 24.52 16.92 -6.90
N TRP A 242 25.05 16.87 -8.10
CA TRP A 242 25.78 15.72 -8.64
C TRP A 242 27.04 15.40 -7.83
N LYS A 243 27.80 16.42 -7.40
CA LYS A 243 29.01 16.24 -6.59
C LYS A 243 28.72 15.52 -5.26
N ARG A 244 27.55 15.70 -4.66
CA ARG A 244 27.17 15.05 -3.40
C ARG A 244 26.69 13.63 -3.55
N LEU A 245 26.35 13.19 -4.73
CA LEU A 245 25.94 11.83 -5.04
C LEU A 245 27.16 10.93 -5.25
N THR A 246 27.93 10.71 -4.20
CA THR A 246 29.23 10.01 -4.27
C THR A 246 29.16 8.56 -4.78
N ARG A 247 27.97 7.95 -4.73
CA ARG A 247 27.73 6.59 -5.26
C ARG A 247 27.34 6.57 -6.74
N VAL A 248 27.03 7.74 -7.32
CA VAL A 248 26.66 7.86 -8.72
C VAL A 248 27.92 8.20 -9.51
N LYS A 249 28.34 7.31 -10.40
CA LYS A 249 29.53 7.47 -11.25
C LYS A 249 29.15 7.27 -12.73
N ASP A 250 29.90 7.89 -13.59
CA ASP A 250 29.93 7.62 -15.03
C ASP A 250 28.56 7.68 -15.74
N VAL A 251 27.69 8.63 -15.35
CA VAL A 251 26.41 8.89 -15.98
C VAL A 251 26.54 10.00 -17.04
N SER A 252 25.83 9.84 -18.16
CA SER A 252 25.88 10.80 -19.30
C SER A 252 25.35 12.19 -18.94
N GLU A 253 25.83 13.22 -19.61
CA GLU A 253 25.34 14.59 -19.41
C GLU A 253 23.89 14.75 -19.92
N GLU A 254 23.51 14.02 -20.93
CA GLU A 254 22.15 13.97 -21.47
C GLU A 254 21.19 13.45 -20.41
N PHE A 255 21.56 12.39 -19.67
CA PHE A 255 20.79 11.89 -18.53
C PHE A 255 20.66 12.96 -17.45
N LYS A 256 21.77 13.59 -17.03
CA LYS A 256 21.77 14.61 -15.98
C LYS A 256 20.84 15.77 -16.31
N ASN A 257 20.90 16.23 -17.56
CA ASN A 257 20.08 17.33 -18.07
C ASN A 257 18.59 16.95 -18.12
N LEU A 258 18.26 15.73 -18.53
CA LEU A 258 16.89 15.24 -18.57
C LEU A 258 16.34 15.12 -17.14
N TYR A 259 17.09 14.47 -16.24
CA TYR A 259 16.68 14.25 -14.86
C TYR A 259 16.30 15.55 -14.14
N VAL A 260 17.18 16.57 -14.15
CA VAL A 260 16.92 17.83 -13.43
C VAL A 260 15.70 18.59 -13.97
N LYS A 261 15.40 18.43 -15.27
CA LYS A 261 14.17 18.99 -15.86
C LYS A 261 12.93 18.24 -15.38
N MET A 262 12.95 16.91 -15.35
CA MET A 262 11.80 16.09 -14.94
C MET A 262 11.45 16.28 -13.48
N VAL A 263 12.45 16.42 -12.59
CA VAL A 263 12.26 16.65 -11.16
C VAL A 263 12.27 18.13 -10.76
N SER A 264 12.05 19.04 -11.75
CA SER A 264 11.98 20.48 -11.45
C SER A 264 10.92 20.79 -10.41
N TYR A 265 11.25 21.77 -9.56
CA TYR A 265 10.36 22.29 -8.53
C TYR A 265 9.09 22.93 -9.12
N SER A 266 9.22 23.64 -10.26
CA SER A 266 8.09 24.20 -11.02
C SER A 266 7.53 23.12 -11.97
N PRO A 267 6.23 22.75 -11.85
CA PRO A 267 5.61 21.78 -12.75
C PRO A 267 5.67 22.20 -14.24
N GLU A 268 5.62 23.51 -14.50
CA GLU A 268 5.63 24.08 -15.87
C GLU A 268 6.96 23.82 -16.59
N GLU A 269 8.06 23.70 -15.85
CA GLU A 269 9.39 23.43 -16.41
C GLU A 269 9.60 21.96 -16.76
N ARG A 270 8.74 21.07 -16.26
CA ARG A 270 8.83 19.64 -16.57
C ARG A 270 8.41 19.39 -18.02
N PRO A 271 9.22 18.66 -18.80
CA PRO A 271 8.92 18.35 -20.19
C PRO A 271 7.64 17.52 -20.31
N SER A 272 7.04 17.48 -21.48
CA SER A 272 6.01 16.50 -21.82
C SER A 272 6.64 15.12 -22.04
N ILE A 273 5.82 14.04 -22.01
CA ILE A 273 6.31 12.69 -22.37
C ILE A 273 6.81 12.68 -23.82
N GLU A 274 6.15 13.40 -24.71
CA GLU A 274 6.56 13.52 -26.11
C GLU A 274 7.95 14.17 -26.25
N ASP A 275 8.22 15.26 -25.49
CA ASP A 275 9.54 15.90 -25.45
C ASP A 275 10.62 14.94 -24.93
N ILE A 276 10.29 14.11 -23.93
CA ILE A 276 11.21 13.13 -23.35
C ILE A 276 11.52 12.03 -24.38
N LEU A 277 10.49 11.46 -25.02
CA LEU A 277 10.64 10.41 -26.04
C LEU A 277 11.42 10.88 -27.28
N ASN A 278 11.33 12.17 -27.61
CA ASN A 278 12.06 12.79 -28.72
C ASN A 278 13.42 13.37 -28.28
N GLY A 279 13.73 13.33 -26.99
CA GLY A 279 14.96 13.89 -26.42
C GLY A 279 16.22 13.11 -26.79
N GLU A 280 17.37 13.79 -26.70
CA GLU A 280 18.67 13.24 -27.11
C GLU A 280 19.05 11.97 -26.34
N TRP A 281 18.71 11.89 -25.04
CA TRP A 281 19.03 10.72 -24.22
C TRP A 281 18.37 9.42 -24.70
N LEU A 282 17.16 9.50 -25.26
CA LEU A 282 16.41 8.33 -25.77
C LEU A 282 16.54 8.12 -27.28
N LYS A 283 17.24 8.99 -28.00
CA LYS A 283 17.36 8.93 -29.46
C LYS A 283 17.88 7.59 -29.98
N GLU A 284 18.90 7.04 -29.35
CA GLU A 284 19.45 5.73 -29.67
C GLU A 284 18.38 4.63 -29.57
N ILE A 285 17.66 4.57 -28.43
CA ILE A 285 16.66 3.51 -28.20
C ILE A 285 15.46 3.67 -29.12
N LYS A 286 15.07 4.89 -29.45
CA LYS A 286 14.00 5.17 -30.41
C LYS A 286 14.37 4.67 -31.82
N ASN A 287 15.62 4.81 -32.22
CA ASN A 287 16.09 4.28 -33.49
C ASN A 287 16.11 2.74 -33.48
N ILE A 288 16.53 2.12 -32.37
CA ILE A 288 16.52 0.68 -32.20
C ILE A 288 15.08 0.14 -32.20
N SER A 289 14.13 0.81 -31.57
CA SER A 289 12.73 0.37 -31.46
C SER A 289 12.00 0.32 -32.81
N ASN A 290 12.50 1.04 -33.82
CA ASN A 290 11.98 1.02 -35.19
C ASN A 290 12.60 -0.08 -36.07
N ASP A 291 13.54 -0.87 -35.55
CA ASP A 291 14.24 -1.95 -36.23
C ASP A 291 13.96 -3.26 -35.48
N GLU A 292 13.14 -4.13 -36.05
CA GLU A 292 12.69 -5.37 -35.42
C GLU A 292 13.85 -6.27 -34.97
N ILE A 293 14.91 -6.35 -35.79
CA ILE A 293 16.06 -7.20 -35.48
C ILE A 293 16.84 -6.63 -34.29
N LYS A 294 17.12 -5.33 -34.31
CA LYS A 294 17.89 -4.68 -33.24
C LYS A 294 17.16 -4.64 -31.90
N ILE A 295 15.83 -4.50 -31.92
CA ILE A 295 15.05 -4.52 -30.69
C ILE A 295 15.01 -5.93 -30.10
N GLU A 296 14.89 -6.98 -30.91
CA GLU A 296 14.95 -8.37 -30.47
C GLU A 296 16.32 -8.72 -29.89
N GLU A 297 17.42 -8.30 -30.55
CA GLU A 297 18.78 -8.47 -30.00
C GLU A 297 18.96 -7.79 -28.66
N LEU A 298 18.46 -6.56 -28.50
CA LEU A 298 18.51 -5.84 -27.23
C LEU A 298 17.67 -6.52 -26.15
N GLU A 299 16.47 -6.97 -26.49
CA GLU A 299 15.60 -7.68 -25.54
C GLU A 299 16.23 -9.01 -25.09
N LEU A 300 16.95 -9.70 -25.96
CA LEU A 300 17.71 -10.89 -25.60
C LEU A 300 18.88 -10.55 -24.66
N GLU A 301 19.65 -9.50 -24.94
CA GLU A 301 20.73 -9.02 -24.05
C GLU A 301 20.19 -8.68 -22.65
N ILE A 302 19.05 -7.99 -22.60
CA ILE A 302 18.37 -7.65 -21.35
C ILE A 302 17.90 -8.91 -20.62
N TYR A 303 17.30 -9.85 -21.34
CA TYR A 303 16.83 -11.10 -20.76
C TYR A 303 17.97 -11.89 -20.09
N GLU A 304 19.13 -11.99 -20.74
CA GLU A 304 20.30 -12.65 -20.17
C GLU A 304 20.83 -11.92 -18.91
N ASP A 305 20.97 -10.58 -18.96
CA ASP A 305 21.40 -9.78 -17.78
C ASP A 305 20.44 -9.95 -16.62
N PHE A 306 19.12 -9.95 -16.89
CA PHE A 306 18.11 -10.08 -15.84
C PHE A 306 18.01 -11.50 -15.27
N LEU A 307 18.29 -12.54 -16.04
CA LEU A 307 18.46 -13.89 -15.51
C LEU A 307 19.66 -14.00 -14.54
N GLU A 308 20.77 -13.35 -14.87
CA GLU A 308 21.91 -13.29 -13.94
C GLU A 308 21.56 -12.54 -12.66
N ARG A 309 20.84 -11.42 -12.75
CA ARG A 309 20.34 -10.66 -11.59
C ARG A 309 19.41 -11.51 -10.73
N GLU A 310 18.47 -12.22 -11.33
CA GLU A 310 17.55 -13.14 -10.65
C GLU A 310 18.33 -14.21 -9.87
N ASN A 311 19.38 -14.78 -10.46
CA ASN A 311 20.26 -15.73 -9.77
C ASN A 311 20.96 -15.11 -8.54
N VAL A 312 21.39 -13.86 -8.63
CA VAL A 312 21.99 -13.13 -7.49
C VAL A 312 20.93 -12.90 -6.40
N ILE A 313 19.74 -12.45 -6.75
CA ILE A 313 18.63 -12.24 -5.84
C ILE A 313 18.29 -13.54 -5.10
N ASN A 314 18.15 -14.65 -5.81
CA ASN A 314 17.83 -15.96 -5.24
C ASN A 314 18.93 -16.45 -4.28
N LYS A 315 20.20 -16.25 -4.62
CA LYS A 315 21.32 -16.56 -3.71
C LYS A 315 21.29 -15.72 -2.43
N MET A 316 20.93 -14.43 -2.55
CA MET A 316 20.79 -13.54 -1.38
C MET A 316 19.61 -13.94 -0.50
N LYS A 317 18.45 -14.27 -1.09
CA LYS A 317 17.26 -14.76 -0.37
C LYS A 317 17.57 -16.07 0.38
N ASN A 318 18.23 -17.04 -0.27
CA ASN A 318 18.61 -18.30 0.36
C ASN A 318 19.68 -18.13 1.48
N LYS A 319 20.62 -17.19 1.34
CA LYS A 319 21.61 -16.89 2.36
C LYS A 319 20.98 -16.29 3.63
N LYS A 320 19.99 -15.42 3.49
CA LYS A 320 19.21 -14.89 4.62
C LYS A 320 18.43 -15.99 5.32
N LEU A 321 17.80 -16.91 4.59
CA LEU A 321 17.05 -18.03 5.16
C LEU A 321 17.94 -18.93 6.04
N ASN A 322 19.17 -19.22 5.59
CA ASN A 322 20.13 -20.07 6.34
C ASN A 322 20.74 -19.37 7.58
N THR A 323 20.73 -18.03 7.63
CA THR A 323 21.18 -17.27 8.82
C THR A 323 20.08 -17.10 9.87
N GLU A 324 18.80 -17.15 9.49
CA GLU A 324 17.66 -17.02 10.41
C GLU A 324 17.28 -18.36 11.11
N THR A 325 17.77 -19.51 10.63
CA THR A 325 17.61 -20.81 11.32
C THR A 325 18.52 -20.99 12.50
N GLY A 326 19.42 -20.03 12.79
CA GLY A 326 20.30 -19.97 13.96
C GLY A 326 20.01 -18.75 14.82
N ASN A 327 19.04 -18.87 15.75
CA ASN A 327 18.75 -17.96 16.88
C ASN A 327 18.57 -16.46 16.59
N ALA A 328 17.33 -15.96 16.55
CA ALA A 328 16.76 -14.86 17.34
C ALA A 328 15.59 -14.18 16.62
N PRO A 329 14.64 -13.53 17.32
CA PRO A 329 13.33 -13.15 16.79
C PRO A 329 13.30 -11.74 16.19
N GLY A 330 12.54 -11.57 15.12
CA GLY A 330 12.00 -10.28 14.70
C GLY A 330 12.58 -9.66 13.44
N GLY A 331 11.80 -9.67 12.34
CA GLY A 331 12.09 -8.89 11.14
C GLY A 331 11.55 -9.54 9.86
N SER A 332 10.36 -9.10 9.43
CA SER A 332 9.59 -9.67 8.33
C SER A 332 10.13 -9.34 6.94
N SER A 333 10.42 -10.34 6.13
CA SER A 333 10.36 -10.28 4.67
C SER A 333 10.01 -11.68 4.14
N ASP A 334 8.72 -11.91 3.85
CA ASP A 334 8.19 -13.22 3.53
C ASP A 334 7.88 -13.39 2.05
N THR A 335 8.71 -14.21 1.41
CA THR A 335 8.30 -15.00 0.25
C THR A 335 8.41 -16.47 0.67
N ARG A 336 7.32 -17.09 1.14
CA ARG A 336 7.26 -18.52 1.50
C ARG A 336 6.19 -19.26 0.73
N SER A 337 6.46 -20.52 0.41
CA SER A 337 5.46 -21.49 -0.06
C SER A 337 4.45 -21.83 1.04
N LEU A 338 3.20 -22.10 0.68
CA LEU A 338 2.10 -22.38 1.63
C LEU A 338 2.31 -23.73 2.34
N ASP A 339 3.04 -23.74 3.45
CA ASP A 339 3.08 -24.83 4.42
C ASP A 339 2.01 -24.68 5.51
N ALA A 340 1.85 -25.66 6.39
CA ALA A 340 0.78 -25.71 7.37
C ALA A 340 0.69 -24.47 8.31
N ASP A 341 1.83 -23.83 8.58
CA ASP A 341 1.91 -22.61 9.40
C ASP A 341 1.39 -21.35 8.69
N GLU A 342 1.43 -21.30 7.35
CA GLU A 342 0.87 -20.19 6.57
C GLU A 342 -0.66 -20.19 6.54
N ARG A 343 -1.31 -21.32 6.86
CA ARG A 343 -2.78 -21.39 6.99
C ARG A 343 -3.29 -20.60 8.21
N VAL A 344 -2.50 -20.55 9.27
CA VAL A 344 -2.77 -19.71 10.45
C VAL A 344 -2.63 -18.23 10.08
N PHE A 345 -1.68 -17.91 9.20
CA PHE A 345 -1.45 -16.55 8.71
C PHE A 345 -2.63 -16.02 7.86
N PHE A 346 -3.27 -16.88 7.05
CA PHE A 346 -4.48 -16.52 6.30
C PHE A 346 -5.66 -16.22 7.22
N SER A 347 -5.83 -16.97 8.31
CA SER A 347 -6.91 -16.73 9.27
C SER A 347 -6.72 -15.40 10.01
N ASN A 348 -5.49 -14.99 10.28
CA ASN A 348 -5.15 -13.76 10.98
C ASN A 348 -5.18 -12.51 10.08
N ASP A 349 -4.97 -12.66 8.76
CA ASP A 349 -4.97 -11.54 7.81
C ASP A 349 -6.32 -11.35 7.08
N LEU A 350 -7.22 -12.32 7.15
CA LEU A 350 -8.56 -12.24 6.58
C LEU A 350 -9.56 -11.82 7.68
N ILE A 351 -9.53 -10.55 8.03
CA ILE A 351 -10.37 -9.96 9.07
C ILE A 351 -11.87 -9.98 8.70
N PRO A 352 -12.77 -10.03 9.71
CA PRO A 352 -14.18 -10.41 9.60
C PRO A 352 -15.05 -9.54 8.72
N LYS A 353 -16.20 -10.08 8.33
CA LYS A 353 -17.26 -9.50 7.50
C LYS A 353 -17.85 -8.22 8.06
N GLU A 354 -18.07 -7.25 7.16
CA GLU A 354 -19.02 -6.16 7.32
C GLU A 354 -20.46 -6.67 7.12
N ILE A 355 -21.33 -6.48 8.08
CA ILE A 355 -22.78 -6.64 7.88
C ILE A 355 -23.37 -5.27 7.64
N LYS A 356 -23.94 -5.09 6.43
CA LYS A 356 -24.76 -3.91 6.12
C LYS A 356 -26.00 -3.90 7.00
N LYS A 357 -25.97 -3.13 8.07
CA LYS A 357 -27.14 -2.43 8.60
C LYS A 357 -26.73 -1.00 8.88
N GLU A 358 -27.50 -0.10 8.33
CA GLU A 358 -27.42 1.34 8.38
C GLU A 358 -26.75 1.92 9.62
N LYS A 359 -25.72 2.72 9.41
CA LYS A 359 -25.05 3.69 10.29
C LYS A 359 -23.92 3.28 11.22
N GLU A 360 -23.63 1.99 11.49
CA GLU A 360 -22.45 1.66 12.31
C GLU A 360 -21.55 0.63 11.62
N MET A 361 -20.31 0.99 11.30
CA MET A 361 -19.31 0.04 10.84
C MET A 361 -18.90 -0.92 11.97
N GLY A 362 -18.93 -2.23 11.73
CA GLY A 362 -18.51 -3.24 12.67
C GLY A 362 -17.88 -4.45 11.98
N TYR A 363 -16.97 -5.12 12.69
CA TYR A 363 -16.39 -6.40 12.26
C TYR A 363 -17.17 -7.55 12.90
N PHE A 364 -17.25 -8.70 12.22
CA PHE A 364 -18.04 -9.83 12.66
C PHE A 364 -17.26 -11.14 12.49
N ILE A 365 -17.38 -12.02 13.50
CA ILE A 365 -16.92 -13.41 13.46
C ILE A 365 -18.13 -14.31 13.62
N GLU A 366 -18.31 -15.27 12.74
CA GLU A 366 -19.31 -16.32 12.90
C GLU A 366 -18.72 -17.45 13.73
N LEU A 367 -19.37 -17.76 14.86
CA LEU A 367 -19.00 -18.83 15.77
C LEU A 367 -19.91 -20.03 15.50
N ASN A 368 -19.33 -21.13 15.05
CA ASN A 368 -20.06 -22.36 14.70
C ASN A 368 -20.13 -23.32 15.89
N GLY A 369 -21.32 -23.87 16.17
CA GLY A 369 -21.51 -24.93 17.15
C GLY A 369 -22.45 -24.58 18.30
N ASP A 370 -22.69 -25.56 19.20
CA ASP A 370 -23.49 -25.39 20.42
C ASP A 370 -22.69 -24.62 21.50
N LEU A 371 -22.69 -23.29 21.35
CA LEU A 371 -22.01 -22.38 22.25
C LEU A 371 -22.95 -21.92 23.36
N ASN A 372 -22.52 -22.00 24.62
CA ASN A 372 -23.21 -21.29 25.70
C ASN A 372 -22.80 -19.80 25.66
N PRO A 373 -23.70 -18.89 25.24
CA PRO A 373 -23.34 -17.50 24.97
C PRO A 373 -22.78 -16.76 26.20
N VAL A 374 -23.35 -17.00 27.38
CA VAL A 374 -22.93 -16.33 28.62
C VAL A 374 -21.55 -16.81 29.07
N LYS A 375 -21.32 -18.14 29.01
CA LYS A 375 -20.02 -18.72 29.35
C LYS A 375 -18.93 -18.28 28.39
N PHE A 376 -19.22 -18.23 27.10
CA PHE A 376 -18.28 -17.75 26.08
C PHE A 376 -17.90 -16.30 26.33
N MET A 377 -18.87 -15.39 26.48
CA MET A 377 -18.60 -13.96 26.70
C MET A 377 -17.83 -13.70 27.99
N ASN A 378 -18.12 -14.44 29.06
CA ASN A 378 -17.35 -14.34 30.33
C ASN A 378 -15.90 -14.81 30.14
N ASN A 379 -15.69 -15.95 29.45
CA ASN A 379 -14.35 -16.44 29.18
C ASN A 379 -13.56 -15.46 28.26
N LEU A 380 -14.23 -14.90 27.28
CA LEU A 380 -13.63 -13.89 26.37
C LEU A 380 -13.22 -12.65 27.18
N ALA A 381 -14.10 -12.10 28.00
CA ALA A 381 -13.80 -10.92 28.81
C ALA A 381 -12.62 -11.18 29.79
N ASN A 382 -12.62 -12.32 30.47
CA ASN A 382 -11.55 -12.69 31.41
C ASN A 382 -10.20 -12.84 30.67
N LYS A 383 -10.19 -13.46 29.49
CA LYS A 383 -8.96 -13.61 28.71
C LYS A 383 -8.46 -12.29 28.12
N ILE A 384 -9.37 -11.43 27.65
CA ILE A 384 -8.99 -10.08 27.20
C ILE A 384 -8.33 -9.34 28.37
N ALA A 385 -8.95 -9.32 29.55
CA ALA A 385 -8.40 -8.63 30.73
C ALA A 385 -7.06 -9.21 31.19
N SER A 386 -6.83 -10.52 31.03
CA SER A 386 -5.59 -11.18 31.48
C SER A 386 -4.45 -11.19 30.48
N GLU A 387 -4.75 -11.16 29.18
CA GLU A 387 -3.74 -11.26 28.10
C GLU A 387 -3.43 -9.89 27.44
N ILE A 388 -4.27 -8.87 27.66
CA ILE A 388 -4.12 -7.54 27.08
C ILE A 388 -4.17 -6.50 28.21
N ASN A 389 -3.25 -5.53 28.18
CA ASN A 389 -3.29 -4.38 29.09
C ASN A 389 -4.45 -3.45 28.70
N CYS A 390 -5.61 -3.64 29.31
CA CYS A 390 -6.82 -2.89 29.02
C CYS A 390 -7.87 -3.03 30.10
N GLN A 391 -8.81 -2.10 30.20
CA GLN A 391 -9.98 -2.20 31.05
C GLN A 391 -11.16 -2.83 30.29
N THR A 392 -11.98 -3.63 30.96
CA THR A 392 -13.16 -4.26 30.38
C THR A 392 -14.41 -4.02 31.21
N ASP A 393 -15.49 -3.58 30.55
CA ASP A 393 -16.85 -3.51 31.15
C ASP A 393 -17.75 -4.56 30.48
N VAL A 394 -18.43 -5.37 31.30
CA VAL A 394 -19.20 -6.53 30.85
C VAL A 394 -20.67 -6.42 31.22
N SER A 395 -21.52 -6.26 30.22
CA SER A 395 -22.98 -6.33 30.40
C SER A 395 -23.50 -7.75 30.15
N LYS A 396 -23.74 -8.49 31.27
CA LYS A 396 -24.26 -9.87 31.22
C LYS A 396 -25.66 -10.00 30.60
N LYS A 397 -26.54 -8.99 30.78
CA LYS A 397 -27.89 -8.99 30.21
C LYS A 397 -27.91 -8.77 28.68
N LYS A 398 -26.93 -8.06 28.15
CA LYS A 398 -26.86 -7.69 26.71
C LYS A 398 -25.80 -8.46 25.94
N LEU A 399 -25.09 -9.42 26.55
CA LEU A 399 -23.98 -10.16 25.96
C LEU A 399 -22.99 -9.20 25.22
N LYS A 400 -22.51 -8.23 26.00
CA LYS A 400 -21.70 -7.13 25.50
C LYS A 400 -20.46 -6.94 26.37
N ILE A 401 -19.32 -6.74 25.75
CA ILE A 401 -18.06 -6.32 26.39
C ILE A 401 -17.68 -4.98 25.80
N VAL A 402 -17.23 -4.03 26.61
CA VAL A 402 -16.57 -2.81 26.17
C VAL A 402 -15.14 -2.89 26.67
N VAL A 403 -14.19 -2.70 25.78
CA VAL A 403 -12.77 -2.78 26.05
C VAL A 403 -12.18 -1.38 25.87
N PHE A 404 -11.52 -0.86 26.89
CA PHE A 404 -10.88 0.44 26.93
C PHE A 404 -9.37 0.25 26.85
N PHE A 405 -8.73 0.84 25.89
CA PHE A 405 -7.27 0.88 25.74
C PHE A 405 -6.81 2.31 26.02
N GLU A 406 -5.99 2.46 27.04
CA GLU A 406 -5.29 3.71 27.32
C GLU A 406 -4.10 3.85 26.35
N GLU A 407 -3.80 5.06 25.85
CA GLU A 407 -2.60 5.34 25.08
C GLU A 407 -1.40 5.22 26.01
N GLU A 408 -0.41 4.41 25.66
CA GLU A 408 0.90 4.44 26.31
C GLU A 408 1.57 5.75 25.87
N GLU A 409 1.76 6.71 26.79
CA GLU A 409 2.62 7.86 26.57
C GLU A 409 4.04 7.32 26.38
N GLU A 410 4.58 7.41 25.15
CA GLU A 410 6.01 7.24 24.94
C GLU A 410 6.71 8.36 25.71
N GLU A 411 7.39 8.04 26.81
CA GLU A 411 8.31 8.96 27.50
C GLU A 411 9.40 9.33 26.48
N GLU A 412 9.23 10.48 25.80
CA GLU A 412 10.33 11.16 25.14
C GLU A 412 11.34 11.56 26.23
N GLU A 413 12.48 10.89 26.31
CA GLU A 413 13.64 11.37 27.04
C GLU A 413 14.05 12.74 26.45
N GLU A 414 13.49 13.79 27.01
CA GLU A 414 13.95 15.15 26.79
C GLU A 414 15.35 15.32 27.39
N ASN A 415 16.35 15.27 26.55
CA ASN A 415 17.62 15.95 26.81
C ASN A 415 17.40 17.47 26.75
N ASN A 416 16.91 18.04 27.85
CA ASN A 416 16.83 19.47 28.06
C ASN A 416 18.01 19.94 28.90
N ASP A 417 19.08 20.34 28.23
CA ASP A 417 19.96 21.40 28.74
C ASP A 417 20.14 22.46 27.64
N GLU A 418 19.90 23.73 28.05
CA GLU A 418 19.96 24.96 27.26
C GLU A 418 18.74 25.30 26.40
N ILE A 419 17.75 25.96 27.01
CA ILE A 419 17.19 27.30 26.61
C ILE A 419 16.11 27.68 27.63
N LYS A 420 16.52 28.22 28.77
CA LYS A 420 15.72 29.14 29.56
C LYS A 420 16.26 30.55 29.32
N ASN A 421 15.60 31.28 28.45
CA ASN A 421 15.49 32.75 28.51
C ASN A 421 14.81 33.23 27.21
N ASN A 422 13.72 33.95 27.40
CA ASN A 422 12.88 34.68 26.44
C ASN A 422 11.58 33.97 26.04
N VAL A 423 10.57 34.13 26.88
CA VAL A 423 9.18 34.46 26.52
C VAL A 423 8.41 34.82 27.82
N GLU A 424 8.67 36.02 28.38
CA GLU A 424 7.72 36.78 29.15
C GLU A 424 7.53 38.09 28.41
N GLU A 425 6.54 38.18 27.55
CA GLU A 425 5.89 39.39 27.03
C GLU A 425 5.00 38.98 25.84
N GLU A 426 3.77 38.56 26.14
CA GLU A 426 2.60 38.70 25.28
C GLU A 426 1.41 37.90 25.86
N LYS A 427 0.96 38.32 27.04
CA LYS A 427 -0.37 38.00 27.56
C LYS A 427 -0.98 39.26 28.13
N ASN A 428 -1.54 40.09 27.27
CA ASN A 428 -2.59 41.05 27.60
C ASN A 428 -3.12 41.64 26.30
N ASN A 429 -4.26 41.18 25.92
CA ASN A 429 -5.33 41.92 25.26
C ASN A 429 -6.21 40.95 24.48
N GLU A 430 -7.33 40.70 25.05
CA GLU A 430 -8.64 40.67 24.39
C GLU A 430 -9.65 39.92 25.27
N LYS A 431 -10.21 40.71 26.18
CA LYS A 431 -11.52 40.42 26.78
C LYS A 431 -12.46 41.49 26.23
N LYS A 432 -13.54 41.01 25.62
CA LYS A 432 -14.92 41.56 25.51
C LYS A 432 -15.49 41.14 24.13
N ASP A 433 -16.53 40.38 24.07
CA ASP A 433 -17.92 40.80 24.27
C ASP A 433 -18.86 39.59 24.38
N LYS A 434 -19.86 39.85 25.20
CA LYS A 434 -21.01 39.01 25.57
C LYS A 434 -22.08 38.97 24.45
N ASN A 435 -22.89 37.93 24.35
CA ASN A 435 -24.28 37.79 24.81
C ASN A 435 -24.83 36.46 24.27
N GLU A 436 -25.32 35.66 25.19
CA GLU A 436 -26.73 35.34 25.52
C GLU A 436 -27.54 34.82 24.33
N ASP A 437 -27.88 33.51 24.42
CA ASP A 437 -29.29 33.06 24.41
C ASP A 437 -29.40 31.67 25.01
N ASN A 438 -30.32 31.58 25.99
CA ASN A 438 -30.77 30.37 26.65
C ASN A 438 -31.67 29.54 25.72
N ASP A 439 -31.57 28.20 25.78
CA ASP A 439 -32.76 27.34 25.80
C ASP A 439 -32.46 26.10 26.63
N GLU A 440 -33.27 25.90 27.62
CA GLU A 440 -33.33 24.74 28.50
C GLU A 440 -33.91 23.53 27.77
N ASP A 441 -33.26 22.37 27.88
CA ASP A 441 -34.01 21.10 27.84
C ASP A 441 -33.41 20.09 28.82
N GLU A 442 -34.25 19.64 29.70
CA GLU A 442 -33.99 18.65 30.78
C GLU A 442 -33.78 17.25 30.16
N GLY A 443 -32.86 16.49 30.74
CA GLY A 443 -32.96 15.07 30.57
C GLY A 443 -31.74 14.23 30.84
N ASN A 444 -31.64 13.69 32.05
CA ASN A 444 -31.00 12.45 32.50
C ASN A 444 -29.49 12.35 32.46
N GLY A 445 -28.94 12.43 33.65
CA GLY A 445 -27.57 12.15 33.99
C GLY A 445 -27.15 10.73 33.65
N ASP A 446 -26.20 10.63 32.75
CA ASP A 446 -25.19 9.57 32.70
C ASP A 446 -23.85 10.24 33.08
N ASN A 447 -23.20 9.69 34.09
CA ASN A 447 -21.88 10.14 34.51
C ASN A 447 -20.90 10.09 33.34
N ASP A 448 -20.67 11.25 32.77
CA ASP A 448 -19.63 11.45 31.74
C ASP A 448 -18.29 11.66 32.46
N GLU A 449 -17.61 10.55 32.81
CA GLU A 449 -16.17 10.61 33.01
C GLU A 449 -15.55 11.09 31.69
N THR A 450 -14.80 12.16 31.76
CA THR A 450 -14.10 12.78 30.63
C THR A 450 -13.23 11.76 29.91
N ILE A 451 -13.81 11.12 28.89
CA ILE A 451 -13.10 10.21 27.99
C ILE A 451 -12.14 11.07 27.14
N ASN A 452 -10.86 10.85 27.34
CA ASN A 452 -9.84 11.48 26.49
C ASN A 452 -10.11 11.09 25.04
N LYS A 453 -10.15 12.03 24.11
CA LYS A 453 -10.46 11.79 22.68
C LYS A 453 -9.48 10.84 21.99
N LYS A 454 -8.39 10.48 22.64
CA LYS A 454 -7.32 9.61 22.16
C LYS A 454 -7.53 8.14 22.49
N ASP A 455 -8.32 7.81 23.54
CA ASP A 455 -8.48 6.42 23.98
C ASP A 455 -9.24 5.57 22.96
N THR A 456 -8.71 4.39 22.66
CA THR A 456 -9.37 3.44 21.77
C THR A 456 -10.40 2.60 22.52
N ILE A 457 -11.66 2.69 22.12
CA ILE A 457 -12.75 1.91 22.70
C ILE A 457 -13.31 0.94 21.68
N ILE A 458 -13.32 -0.36 22.03
CA ILE A 458 -13.88 -1.44 21.21
C ILE A 458 -15.07 -2.05 21.95
N LYS A 459 -16.23 -2.04 21.30
CA LYS A 459 -17.44 -2.71 21.79
C LYS A 459 -17.59 -4.07 21.11
N ILE A 460 -17.73 -5.14 21.87
CA ILE A 460 -17.92 -6.51 21.40
C ILE A 460 -19.33 -6.97 21.77
N GLU A 461 -20.09 -7.43 20.80
CA GLU A 461 -21.48 -7.91 20.98
C GLU A 461 -21.65 -9.30 20.40
N LEU A 462 -22.35 -10.19 21.09
CA LEU A 462 -22.68 -11.52 20.61
C LEU A 462 -24.17 -11.59 20.24
N PHE A 463 -24.45 -12.03 19.02
CA PHE A 463 -25.78 -12.22 18.49
C PHE A 463 -26.02 -13.69 18.16
N LYS A 464 -27.26 -14.16 18.30
CA LYS A 464 -27.68 -15.46 17.82
C LYS A 464 -28.01 -15.37 16.33
N SER A 465 -27.38 -16.21 15.50
CA SER A 465 -27.70 -16.38 14.09
C SER A 465 -28.80 -17.44 13.89
N ASN A 466 -29.50 -17.44 12.75
CA ASN A 466 -30.68 -18.30 12.51
C ASN A 466 -30.38 -19.81 12.45
N ASN A 467 -29.13 -20.25 12.39
CA ASN A 467 -28.71 -21.65 12.17
C ASN A 467 -27.86 -22.24 13.28
N LYS A 468 -28.22 -22.12 14.55
CA LYS A 468 -27.41 -22.58 15.73
C LYS A 468 -26.06 -21.91 15.88
N ASN A 469 -25.70 -20.99 15.00
CA ASN A 469 -24.44 -20.25 15.01
C ASN A 469 -24.62 -18.92 15.76
N HIS A 470 -23.54 -18.41 16.30
CA HIS A 470 -23.48 -17.11 16.95
C HIS A 470 -22.59 -16.18 16.14
N LEU A 471 -22.90 -14.89 16.17
CA LEU A 471 -22.16 -13.84 15.48
C LEU A 471 -21.57 -12.89 16.49
N LEU A 472 -20.24 -12.79 16.52
CA LEU A 472 -19.52 -11.85 17.35
C LEU A 472 -19.24 -10.58 16.54
N ARG A 473 -19.69 -9.44 17.03
CA ARG A 473 -19.58 -8.13 16.38
C ARG A 473 -18.63 -7.24 17.17
N PHE A 474 -17.71 -6.59 16.45
CA PHE A 474 -16.75 -5.63 16.98
C PHE A 474 -17.04 -4.25 16.43
N LEU A 475 -17.23 -3.27 17.29
CA LEU A 475 -17.54 -1.88 16.92
C LEU A 475 -16.48 -0.96 17.52
N LYS A 476 -15.92 -0.09 16.68
CA LYS A 476 -15.13 1.05 17.16
C LYS A 476 -16.07 2.11 17.75
N LYS A 477 -15.77 2.60 18.96
CA LYS A 477 -16.50 3.69 19.61
C LYS A 477 -15.69 4.97 19.68
N SER A 478 -14.38 4.89 19.90
CA SER A 478 -13.48 6.04 19.90
C SER A 478 -12.03 5.62 19.55
N GLY A 479 -11.11 6.55 19.49
CA GLY A 479 -9.69 6.34 19.23
C GLY A 479 -9.32 6.42 17.73
N GLU A 480 -8.02 6.39 17.43
CA GLU A 480 -7.51 6.37 16.08
C GLU A 480 -7.75 5.01 15.37
N MET A 481 -7.78 5.01 14.05
CA MET A 481 -8.08 3.75 13.30
C MET A 481 -6.94 2.75 13.39
N GLU A 482 -5.72 3.21 13.47
CA GLU A 482 -4.52 2.36 13.56
C GLU A 482 -4.51 1.59 14.89
N ASP A 483 -4.77 2.28 16.01
CA ASP A 483 -4.86 1.69 17.33
C ASP A 483 -6.04 0.74 17.46
N TYR A 484 -7.17 1.10 16.87
CA TYR A 484 -8.32 0.20 16.80
C TYR A 484 -7.94 -1.13 16.15
N TYR A 485 -7.23 -1.11 15.01
CA TYR A 485 -6.84 -2.34 14.33
C TYR A 485 -5.74 -3.11 15.08
N LYS A 486 -4.77 -2.41 15.66
CA LYS A 486 -3.72 -3.02 16.49
C LYS A 486 -4.35 -3.81 17.64
N ASN A 487 -5.31 -3.21 18.34
CA ASN A 487 -5.98 -3.78 19.49
C ASN A 487 -7.02 -4.84 19.09
N LEU A 488 -7.74 -4.65 17.98
CA LEU A 488 -8.65 -5.66 17.43
C LEU A 488 -7.92 -6.96 17.09
N LYS A 489 -6.70 -6.90 16.56
CA LYS A 489 -5.87 -8.09 16.28
C LYS A 489 -5.54 -8.88 17.55
N LYS A 490 -5.23 -8.19 18.66
CA LYS A 490 -4.96 -8.83 19.95
C LYS A 490 -6.22 -9.58 20.44
N ILE A 491 -7.38 -8.93 20.39
CA ILE A 491 -8.66 -9.54 20.79
C ILE A 491 -9.01 -10.72 19.88
N TYR A 492 -8.77 -10.61 18.58
CA TYR A 492 -9.03 -11.67 17.61
C TYR A 492 -8.26 -12.95 17.93
N ALA A 493 -6.95 -12.83 18.22
CA ALA A 493 -6.11 -13.96 18.61
C ALA A 493 -6.62 -14.68 19.90
N ILE A 494 -7.28 -13.95 20.78
CA ILE A 494 -7.92 -14.53 21.98
C ILE A 494 -9.20 -15.28 21.60
N VAL A 495 -10.01 -14.73 20.70
CA VAL A 495 -11.23 -15.40 20.21
C VAL A 495 -10.90 -16.72 19.53
N GLU A 496 -9.87 -16.75 18.68
CA GLU A 496 -9.42 -17.98 18.01
C GLU A 496 -9.01 -19.09 18.98
N LYS A 497 -8.42 -18.75 20.12
CA LYS A 497 -8.05 -19.74 21.16
C LYS A 497 -9.25 -20.26 21.96
N LEU A 498 -10.39 -19.56 21.90
CA LEU A 498 -11.60 -19.89 22.64
C LEU A 498 -12.65 -20.67 21.83
N VAL A 499 -12.53 -20.63 20.52
CA VAL A 499 -13.39 -21.33 19.53
C VAL A 499 -12.73 -22.61 19.05
#